data_fa1021ca1e2afd47e3bb38c9aa39ccba
#
_entry.id   fa1021ca1e2afd47e3bb38c9aa39ccba
#
_cell.length_a   1.000
_cell.length_b   1.000
_cell.length_c   1.000
_cell.angle_alpha   90.00
_cell.angle_beta   90.00
_cell.angle_gamma   90.00
#
_symmetry.space_group_name_H-M   'P 1'
#
loop_
_entity.id
_entity.type
_entity.pdbx_description
1 polymer ?
#
loop_
_entity_poly.entity_id
_entity_poly.type
_entity_poly.pdbx_seq_one_letter_code
_entity_poly.pdbx_strand_id
1 'polypeptide(L)'
;FKLSENDLTKDVYQSVCSFNNRNGGHIILGVVDQTKEIRGVNPQKTDKMLKDFTTSVNNANKINPPLYLTPQIFDINGKTVIYIWVPEGTQLRRLNGRIWDRTHEGDIDITDNAELVYKMYARKQSTYFVNKVYPKLGLDFLDFDVIQRAKKMAVSRVDNHPWSNMNEEEILRSTGLILADPDTGQEGITLAAILLFGKDQTIMS
;
A
#
# COMPACT_ATOMS: atom_id res chain seq x y z
N PHE A 1 -10.01 -5.09 -16.58
CA PHE A 1 -11.44 -4.95 -16.87
C PHE A 1 -12.17 -6.26 -16.62
N LYS A 2 -13.46 -6.21 -16.29
CA LYS A 2 -14.32 -7.39 -16.05
C LYS A 2 -15.71 -7.13 -16.64
N LEU A 3 -16.26 -8.07 -17.36
CA LEU A 3 -17.55 -7.89 -18.00
C LEU A 3 -18.68 -7.79 -16.94
N SER A 4 -18.83 -8.80 -16.08
CA SER A 4 -19.75 -8.80 -14.91
C SER A 4 -21.11 -8.11 -15.15
N GLU A 5 -21.78 -8.43 -16.26
CA GLU A 5 -23.02 -7.73 -16.68
C GLU A 5 -24.16 -7.87 -15.66
N ASN A 6 -24.33 -9.05 -15.07
CA ASN A 6 -25.45 -9.34 -14.19
C ASN A 6 -25.07 -9.72 -12.76
N ASP A 7 -23.87 -10.26 -12.55
CA ASP A 7 -23.39 -10.75 -11.27
C ASP A 7 -21.87 -10.60 -11.13
N LEU A 8 -21.40 -10.57 -9.90
CA LEU A 8 -19.98 -10.54 -9.60
C LEU A 8 -19.38 -11.94 -9.72
N THR A 9 -18.41 -12.08 -10.59
CA THR A 9 -17.67 -13.33 -10.78
C THR A 9 -16.57 -13.51 -9.72
N LYS A 10 -16.12 -14.75 -9.48
CA LYS A 10 -15.10 -15.05 -8.47
C LYS A 10 -13.78 -14.30 -8.72
N ASP A 11 -13.44 -14.10 -9.97
CA ASP A 11 -12.23 -13.43 -10.42
C ASP A 11 -12.19 -11.93 -10.08
N VAL A 12 -13.35 -11.28 -9.84
CA VAL A 12 -13.39 -9.91 -9.28
C VAL A 12 -12.73 -9.87 -7.90
N TYR A 13 -13.08 -10.82 -7.03
CA TYR A 13 -12.53 -10.89 -5.67
C TYR A 13 -11.06 -11.35 -5.65
N GLN A 14 -10.66 -12.20 -6.62
CA GLN A 14 -9.25 -12.55 -6.80
C GLN A 14 -8.43 -11.31 -7.16
N SER A 15 -8.92 -10.48 -8.11
CA SER A 15 -8.28 -9.22 -8.47
C SER A 15 -8.25 -8.22 -7.32
N VAL A 16 -9.31 -8.12 -6.51
CA VAL A 16 -9.29 -7.29 -5.29
C VAL A 16 -8.18 -7.73 -4.34
N CYS A 17 -8.08 -9.04 -4.09
CA CYS A 17 -7.07 -9.59 -3.17
C CYS A 17 -5.65 -9.39 -3.72
N SER A 18 -5.41 -9.71 -5.00
CA SER A 18 -4.10 -9.61 -5.64
C SER A 18 -3.61 -8.15 -5.75
N PHE A 19 -4.49 -7.21 -6.12
CA PHE A 19 -4.17 -5.78 -6.15
C PHE A 19 -3.80 -5.26 -4.77
N ASN A 20 -4.61 -5.57 -3.76
CA ASN A 20 -4.33 -5.14 -2.40
C ASN A 20 -3.02 -5.75 -1.85
N ASN A 21 -2.73 -6.99 -2.21
CA ASN A 21 -1.49 -7.65 -1.83
C ASN A 21 -0.26 -7.10 -2.57
N ARG A 22 -0.46 -6.43 -3.72
CA ARG A 22 0.64 -5.87 -4.51
C ARG A 22 0.68 -4.34 -4.40
N ASN A 23 0.45 -3.62 -5.45
CA ASN A 23 0.64 -2.16 -5.53
C ASN A 23 -0.71 -1.42 -5.65
N GLY A 24 -1.81 -2.07 -5.26
CA GLY A 24 -3.14 -1.56 -5.56
C GLY A 24 -3.52 -1.71 -7.02
N GLY A 25 -4.68 -1.18 -7.40
CA GLY A 25 -5.15 -1.22 -8.77
C GLY A 25 -6.58 -0.76 -8.95
N HIS A 26 -7.01 -0.76 -10.21
CA HIS A 26 -8.32 -0.30 -10.63
C HIS A 26 -9.09 -1.45 -11.28
N ILE A 27 -10.33 -1.68 -10.85
CA ILE A 27 -11.23 -2.68 -11.42
C ILE A 27 -12.39 -1.92 -12.04
N ILE A 28 -12.70 -2.25 -13.29
CA ILE A 28 -13.83 -1.67 -14.00
C ILE A 28 -14.73 -2.81 -14.44
N LEU A 29 -16.00 -2.81 -13.99
CA LEU A 29 -17.02 -3.78 -14.33
C LEU A 29 -17.91 -3.23 -15.44
N GLY A 30 -18.39 -4.09 -16.32
CA GLY A 30 -19.19 -3.72 -17.50
C GLY A 30 -18.34 -3.49 -18.76
N VAL A 31 -17.05 -3.89 -18.72
CA VAL A 31 -16.13 -3.73 -19.86
C VAL A 31 -15.52 -5.08 -20.21
N VAL A 32 -15.54 -5.41 -21.51
CA VAL A 32 -14.90 -6.63 -22.05
C VAL A 32 -13.38 -6.47 -21.96
N ASP A 33 -12.70 -7.44 -21.34
CA ASP A 33 -11.26 -7.29 -21.09
C ASP A 33 -10.41 -7.24 -22.37
N GLN A 34 -10.72 -8.08 -23.35
CA GLN A 34 -9.92 -8.20 -24.58
C GLN A 34 -10.13 -7.01 -25.53
N THR A 35 -11.40 -6.68 -25.81
CA THR A 35 -11.77 -5.66 -26.80
C THR A 35 -11.86 -4.26 -26.24
N LYS A 36 -11.92 -4.13 -24.89
CA LYS A 36 -12.20 -2.87 -24.16
C LYS A 36 -13.57 -2.27 -24.50
N GLU A 37 -14.45 -3.06 -25.11
CA GLU A 37 -15.82 -2.68 -25.42
C GLU A 37 -16.61 -2.47 -24.11
N ILE A 38 -17.25 -1.32 -23.99
CA ILE A 38 -18.14 -1.01 -22.86
C ILE A 38 -19.51 -1.63 -23.18
N ARG A 39 -19.89 -2.67 -22.46
CA ARG A 39 -21.23 -3.27 -22.52
C ARG A 39 -22.14 -2.76 -21.43
N GLY A 40 -21.56 -2.37 -20.30
CA GLY A 40 -22.26 -1.95 -19.10
C GLY A 40 -22.67 -3.13 -18.20
N VAL A 41 -23.06 -2.80 -16.99
CA VAL A 41 -23.73 -3.70 -16.04
C VAL A 41 -25.24 -3.46 -16.14
N ASN A 42 -26.03 -4.48 -15.82
CA ASN A 42 -27.48 -4.37 -15.81
C ASN A 42 -27.94 -3.38 -14.73
N PRO A 43 -28.58 -2.24 -15.11
CA PRO A 43 -28.98 -1.22 -14.16
C PRO A 43 -29.88 -1.75 -13.04
N GLN A 44 -30.75 -2.73 -13.33
CA GLN A 44 -31.66 -3.33 -12.35
C GLN A 44 -30.93 -4.19 -11.29
N LYS A 45 -29.72 -4.62 -11.58
CA LYS A 45 -28.90 -5.46 -10.69
C LYS A 45 -27.76 -4.70 -10.00
N THR A 46 -27.51 -3.46 -10.40
CA THR A 46 -26.39 -2.65 -9.92
C THR A 46 -26.38 -2.53 -8.39
N ASP A 47 -27.50 -2.16 -7.78
CA ASP A 47 -27.59 -2.03 -6.32
C ASP A 47 -27.31 -3.34 -5.58
N LYS A 48 -27.82 -4.45 -6.11
CA LYS A 48 -27.55 -5.77 -5.56
C LYS A 48 -26.06 -6.10 -5.69
N MET A 49 -25.44 -5.84 -6.85
CA MET A 49 -24.01 -6.10 -7.08
C MET A 49 -23.14 -5.28 -6.13
N LEU A 50 -23.47 -4.01 -5.89
CA LEU A 50 -22.74 -3.16 -4.93
C LEU A 50 -22.84 -3.70 -3.50
N LYS A 51 -24.05 -4.09 -3.09
CA LYS A 51 -24.29 -4.66 -1.76
C LYS A 51 -23.54 -5.98 -1.58
N ASP A 52 -23.62 -6.87 -2.57
CA ASP A 52 -22.94 -8.17 -2.55
C ASP A 52 -21.42 -8.00 -2.52
N PHE A 53 -20.89 -7.03 -3.28
CA PHE A 53 -19.47 -6.67 -3.27
C PHE A 53 -19.03 -6.22 -1.89
N THR A 54 -19.67 -5.17 -1.37
CA THR A 54 -19.32 -4.56 -0.07
C THR A 54 -19.41 -5.58 1.06
N THR A 55 -20.51 -6.34 1.10
CA THR A 55 -20.68 -7.41 2.10
C THR A 55 -19.58 -8.46 1.99
N SER A 56 -19.19 -8.84 0.77
CA SER A 56 -18.17 -9.85 0.54
C SER A 56 -16.78 -9.40 0.97
N VAL A 57 -16.39 -8.18 0.63
CA VAL A 57 -15.03 -7.67 0.96
C VAL A 57 -14.89 -7.33 2.45
N ASN A 58 -16.00 -6.99 3.11
CA ASN A 58 -16.07 -6.72 4.55
C ASN A 58 -16.17 -8.01 5.40
N ASN A 59 -16.38 -9.16 4.79
CA ASN A 59 -16.53 -10.42 5.50
C ASN A 59 -15.17 -11.10 5.71
N ALA A 60 -14.72 -11.17 6.98
CA ALA A 60 -13.45 -11.80 7.36
C ALA A 60 -13.38 -13.30 7.00
N ASN A 61 -14.50 -14.00 6.86
CA ASN A 61 -14.51 -15.39 6.39
C ASN A 61 -14.25 -15.51 4.89
N LYS A 62 -14.41 -14.43 4.13
CA LYS A 62 -14.17 -14.40 2.68
C LYS A 62 -12.84 -13.72 2.36
N ILE A 63 -12.61 -12.51 2.87
CA ILE A 63 -11.33 -11.77 2.74
C ILE A 63 -10.80 -11.48 4.14
N ASN A 64 -9.64 -12.00 4.46
CA ASN A 64 -9.03 -11.84 5.77
C ASN A 64 -7.59 -11.28 5.67
N PRO A 65 -7.28 -10.15 6.33
CA PRO A 65 -8.19 -9.20 6.99
C PRO A 65 -9.23 -8.58 6.03
N PRO A 66 -10.41 -8.15 6.53
CA PRO A 66 -11.44 -7.56 5.68
C PRO A 66 -10.99 -6.23 5.04
N LEU A 67 -11.64 -5.86 3.95
CA LEU A 67 -11.41 -4.63 3.20
C LEU A 67 -12.65 -3.74 3.23
N TYR A 68 -12.43 -2.44 3.37
CA TYR A 68 -13.47 -1.42 3.27
C TYR A 68 -13.27 -0.65 1.97
N LEU A 69 -13.98 -1.06 0.91
CA LEU A 69 -13.89 -0.45 -0.41
C LEU A 69 -15.24 0.16 -0.79
N THR A 70 -15.20 1.31 -1.44
CA THR A 70 -16.38 2.02 -1.91
C THR A 70 -16.41 2.03 -3.43
N PRO A 71 -17.18 1.14 -4.09
CA PRO A 71 -17.38 1.18 -5.52
C PRO A 71 -18.12 2.47 -5.94
N GLN A 72 -17.81 2.96 -7.14
CA GLN A 72 -18.44 4.13 -7.74
C GLN A 72 -19.15 3.73 -9.04
N ILE A 73 -20.30 4.35 -9.29
CA ILE A 73 -21.09 4.12 -10.50
C ILE A 73 -20.86 5.28 -11.46
N PHE A 74 -20.61 4.96 -12.72
CA PHE A 74 -20.52 5.92 -13.80
C PHE A 74 -21.46 5.55 -14.92
N ASP A 75 -22.05 6.54 -15.57
CA ASP A 75 -22.72 6.38 -16.86
C ASP A 75 -21.77 6.79 -17.98
N ILE A 76 -21.56 5.90 -18.93
CA ILE A 76 -20.72 6.16 -20.10
C ILE A 76 -21.57 5.86 -21.34
N ASN A 77 -22.05 6.90 -21.99
CA ASN A 77 -22.89 6.81 -23.20
C ASN A 77 -24.15 5.94 -22.99
N GLY A 78 -24.85 6.13 -21.85
CA GLY A 78 -26.04 5.39 -21.49
C GLY A 78 -25.78 3.95 -21.01
N LYS A 79 -24.53 3.60 -20.74
CA LYS A 79 -24.15 2.31 -20.19
C LYS A 79 -23.58 2.48 -18.79
N THR A 80 -24.15 1.76 -17.84
CA THR A 80 -23.70 1.78 -16.43
C THR A 80 -22.40 0.99 -16.27
N VAL A 81 -21.40 1.59 -15.64
CA VAL A 81 -20.11 0.98 -15.35
C VAL A 81 -19.82 1.14 -13.85
N ILE A 82 -19.31 0.09 -13.22
CA ILE A 82 -18.88 0.15 -11.82
C ILE A 82 -17.35 0.21 -11.76
N TYR A 83 -16.85 1.23 -11.09
CA TYR A 83 -15.42 1.41 -10.84
C TYR A 83 -15.10 1.10 -9.39
N ILE A 84 -14.02 0.37 -9.17
CA ILE A 84 -13.52 0.00 -7.85
C ILE A 84 -12.03 0.32 -7.79
N TRP A 85 -11.66 1.26 -6.92
CA TRP A 85 -10.25 1.45 -6.57
C TRP A 85 -9.87 0.54 -5.41
N VAL A 86 -8.81 -0.21 -5.61
CA VAL A 86 -8.24 -1.09 -4.58
C VAL A 86 -6.88 -0.52 -4.19
N PRO A 87 -6.73 0.03 -2.97
CA PRO A 87 -5.43 0.52 -2.50
C PRO A 87 -4.47 -0.64 -2.23
N GLU A 88 -3.18 -0.35 -2.22
CA GLU A 88 -2.19 -1.25 -1.66
C GLU A 88 -2.45 -1.45 -0.16
N GLY A 89 -2.46 -2.70 0.29
CA GLY A 89 -2.62 -3.03 1.69
C GLY A 89 -1.29 -3.12 2.42
N THR A 90 -1.26 -2.71 3.66
CA THR A 90 -0.10 -2.87 4.55
C THR A 90 0.08 -4.30 5.04
N GLN A 91 -0.98 -5.09 5.01
CA GLN A 91 -1.00 -6.48 5.44
C GLN A 91 -1.34 -7.40 4.29
N LEU A 92 -0.83 -8.63 4.36
CA LEU A 92 -1.18 -9.68 3.41
C LEU A 92 -2.62 -10.14 3.65
N ARG A 93 -3.41 -10.18 2.58
CA ARG A 93 -4.80 -10.64 2.60
C ARG A 93 -4.98 -11.98 1.90
N ARG A 94 -5.93 -12.74 2.43
CA ARG A 94 -6.32 -14.06 1.90
C ARG A 94 -7.78 -14.01 1.45
N LEU A 95 -8.06 -14.53 0.27
CA LEU A 95 -9.41 -14.79 -0.21
C LEU A 95 -9.73 -16.27 -0.01
N ASN A 96 -10.72 -16.58 0.84
CA ASN A 96 -11.09 -17.95 1.20
C ASN A 96 -9.86 -18.80 1.60
N GLY A 97 -8.97 -18.24 2.43
CA GLY A 97 -7.74 -18.88 2.87
C GLY A 97 -6.59 -18.86 1.87
N ARG A 98 -6.81 -18.48 0.61
CA ARG A 98 -5.79 -18.45 -0.46
C ARG A 98 -5.15 -17.09 -0.62
N ILE A 99 -3.86 -17.09 -0.93
CA ILE A 99 -3.06 -15.88 -1.19
C ILE A 99 -2.97 -15.66 -2.70
N TRP A 100 -3.46 -14.51 -3.13
CA TRP A 100 -3.42 -14.11 -4.54
C TRP A 100 -2.40 -13.01 -4.76
N ASP A 101 -1.58 -13.16 -5.79
CA ASP A 101 -0.65 -12.14 -6.26
C ASP A 101 -0.99 -11.71 -7.69
N ARG A 102 -0.55 -10.51 -8.06
CA ARG A 102 -0.74 -9.97 -9.41
C ARG A 102 0.53 -10.13 -10.21
N THR A 103 0.44 -10.82 -11.33
CA THR A 103 1.49 -10.89 -12.35
C THR A 103 1.17 -9.98 -13.53
N HIS A 104 2.08 -9.94 -14.49
CA HIS A 104 1.86 -9.25 -15.74
C HIS A 104 0.64 -9.82 -16.52
N GLU A 105 0.44 -11.13 -16.45
CA GLU A 105 -0.63 -11.81 -17.21
C GLU A 105 -1.96 -11.91 -16.45
N GLY A 106 -1.94 -11.85 -15.12
CA GLY A 106 -3.17 -12.01 -14.35
C GLY A 106 -2.96 -12.26 -12.87
N ASP A 107 -4.02 -12.71 -12.23
CA ASP A 107 -4.04 -13.08 -10.82
C ASP A 107 -3.61 -14.55 -10.68
N ILE A 108 -2.63 -14.82 -9.82
CA ILE A 108 -2.12 -16.16 -9.53
C ILE A 108 -2.30 -16.52 -8.07
N ASP A 109 -2.64 -17.77 -7.83
CA ASP A 109 -2.66 -18.35 -6.48
C ASP A 109 -1.23 -18.76 -6.10
N ILE A 110 -0.69 -18.13 -5.07
CA ILE A 110 0.67 -18.39 -4.57
C ILE A 110 0.66 -19.10 -3.21
N THR A 111 -0.49 -19.55 -2.74
CA THR A 111 -0.69 -20.09 -1.38
C THR A 111 0.34 -21.16 -1.02
N ASP A 112 0.60 -22.08 -1.93
CA ASP A 112 1.48 -23.21 -1.72
C ASP A 112 2.94 -22.94 -2.17
N ASN A 113 3.23 -21.72 -2.62
CA ASN A 113 4.58 -21.31 -3.00
C ASN A 113 5.22 -20.49 -1.89
N ALA A 114 5.93 -21.16 -0.99
CA ALA A 114 6.55 -20.55 0.19
C ALA A 114 7.51 -19.40 -0.15
N GLU A 115 8.26 -19.50 -1.27
CA GLU A 115 9.18 -18.45 -1.69
C GLU A 115 8.46 -17.17 -2.10
N LEU A 116 7.40 -17.28 -2.91
CA LEU A 116 6.62 -16.12 -3.34
C LEU A 116 5.86 -15.50 -2.17
N VAL A 117 5.32 -16.33 -1.28
CA VAL A 117 4.66 -15.87 -0.04
C VAL A 117 5.66 -15.12 0.83
N TYR A 118 6.86 -15.65 1.04
CA TYR A 118 7.92 -14.98 1.80
C TYR A 118 8.31 -13.64 1.17
N LYS A 119 8.54 -13.60 -0.16
CA LYS A 119 8.86 -12.36 -0.89
C LYS A 119 7.74 -11.30 -0.74
N MET A 120 6.49 -11.74 -0.72
CA MET A 120 5.34 -10.84 -0.53
C MET A 120 5.31 -10.28 0.90
N TYR A 121 5.54 -11.10 1.92
CA TYR A 121 5.67 -10.63 3.31
C TYR A 121 6.84 -9.68 3.47
N ALA A 122 8.01 -10.02 2.94
CA ALA A 122 9.22 -9.18 3.02
C ALA A 122 8.99 -7.82 2.37
N ARG A 123 8.30 -7.76 1.20
CA ARG A 123 7.94 -6.50 0.53
C ARG A 123 7.03 -5.64 1.41
N LYS A 124 6.02 -6.23 2.05
CA LYS A 124 5.12 -5.51 2.95
C LYS A 124 5.83 -5.01 4.21
N GLN A 125 6.76 -5.79 4.74
CA GLN A 125 7.56 -5.41 5.90
C GLN A 125 8.62 -4.35 5.57
N SER A 126 9.24 -4.40 4.38
CA SER A 126 10.30 -3.47 4.01
C SER A 126 9.81 -2.01 3.91
N THR A 127 8.58 -1.81 3.45
CA THR A 127 7.97 -0.47 3.41
C THR A 127 7.64 0.07 4.81
N TYR A 128 7.45 -0.82 5.78
CA TYR A 128 7.05 -0.45 7.15
C TYR A 128 8.21 -0.45 8.13
N PHE A 129 9.18 -1.34 7.93
CA PHE A 129 10.21 -1.61 8.94
C PHE A 129 11.18 -0.44 9.14
N VAL A 130 11.67 0.13 8.06
CA VAL A 130 12.62 1.26 8.16
C VAL A 130 11.95 2.57 8.59
N ASN A 131 10.66 2.72 8.32
CA ASN A 131 9.86 3.88 8.72
C ASN A 131 9.17 3.70 10.08
N LYS A 132 9.42 2.58 10.77
CA LYS A 132 8.89 2.38 12.12
C LYS A 132 9.37 3.51 13.03
N VAL A 133 8.41 4.19 13.65
CA VAL A 133 8.66 5.33 14.54
C VAL A 133 8.90 4.82 15.95
N TYR A 134 9.85 5.44 16.64
CA TYR A 134 10.17 5.20 18.04
C TYR A 134 9.90 6.49 18.85
N PRO A 135 8.66 6.73 19.30
CA PRO A 135 8.29 8.00 19.94
C PRO A 135 8.99 8.26 21.28
N LYS A 136 9.52 7.20 21.91
CA LYS A 136 10.25 7.30 23.18
C LYS A 136 11.72 7.64 23.01
N LEU A 137 12.24 7.60 21.79
CA LEU A 137 13.63 7.95 21.49
C LEU A 137 13.68 9.38 20.95
N GLY A 138 14.37 10.25 21.66
CA GLY A 138 14.59 11.63 21.25
C GLY A 138 15.79 11.80 20.33
N LEU A 139 16.05 13.04 19.92
CA LEU A 139 17.19 13.38 19.05
C LEU A 139 18.54 13.15 19.76
N ASP A 140 18.58 13.12 21.08
CA ASP A 140 19.75 12.82 21.92
C ASP A 140 20.32 11.42 21.71
N PHE A 141 19.51 10.50 21.14
CA PHE A 141 19.96 9.16 20.72
C PHE A 141 20.73 9.15 19.39
N LEU A 142 20.72 10.24 18.63
CA LEU A 142 21.43 10.39 17.37
C LEU A 142 22.78 11.08 17.55
N ASP A 143 23.74 10.71 16.69
CA ASP A 143 25.06 11.33 16.61
C ASP A 143 25.02 12.53 15.64
N PHE A 144 24.98 13.73 16.23
CA PHE A 144 24.92 14.99 15.47
C PHE A 144 26.17 15.24 14.62
N ASP A 145 27.35 14.72 15.02
CA ASP A 145 28.58 14.87 14.23
C ASP A 145 28.48 14.08 12.93
N VAL A 146 27.83 12.93 12.95
CA VAL A 146 27.56 12.14 11.72
C VAL A 146 26.58 12.87 10.81
N ILE A 147 25.52 13.46 11.36
CA ILE A 147 24.55 14.25 10.57
C ILE A 147 25.24 15.47 9.94
N GLN A 148 26.07 16.19 10.70
CA GLN A 148 26.87 17.31 10.22
C GLN A 148 27.83 16.90 9.08
N ARG A 149 28.48 15.75 9.20
CA ARG A 149 29.34 15.22 8.13
C ARG A 149 28.53 14.90 6.87
N ALA A 150 27.38 14.26 7.03
CA ALA A 150 26.47 13.99 5.90
C ALA A 150 26.00 15.29 5.21
N LYS A 151 25.63 16.31 5.99
CA LYS A 151 25.29 17.65 5.48
C LYS A 151 26.44 18.25 4.66
N LYS A 152 27.65 18.29 5.24
CA LYS A 152 28.85 18.83 4.54
C LYS A 152 29.10 18.09 3.22
N MET A 153 29.00 16.77 3.21
CA MET A 153 29.18 15.96 2.00
C MET A 153 28.12 16.25 0.94
N ALA A 154 26.85 16.40 1.32
CA ALA A 154 25.78 16.71 0.39
C ALA A 154 25.94 18.12 -0.22
N VAL A 155 26.19 19.12 0.62
CA VAL A 155 26.37 20.52 0.20
C VAL A 155 27.61 20.69 -0.67
N SER A 156 28.68 19.95 -0.44
CA SER A 156 29.91 20.04 -1.26
C SER A 156 29.75 19.42 -2.66
N ARG A 157 28.74 18.58 -2.88
CA ARG A 157 28.53 17.88 -4.17
C ARG A 157 27.54 18.58 -5.10
N VAL A 158 26.65 19.42 -4.55
CA VAL A 158 25.57 20.03 -5.31
C VAL A 158 25.49 21.52 -4.92
N ASP A 159 25.67 22.41 -5.90
CA ASP A 159 25.52 23.84 -5.70
C ASP A 159 24.08 24.17 -5.26
N ASN A 160 23.96 25.07 -4.28
CA ASN A 160 22.67 25.48 -3.69
C ASN A 160 21.85 24.31 -3.10
N HIS A 161 22.53 23.27 -2.55
CA HIS A 161 21.85 22.16 -1.91
C HIS A 161 20.89 22.65 -0.80
N PRO A 162 19.63 22.17 -0.72
CA PRO A 162 18.64 22.64 0.25
C PRO A 162 19.13 22.56 1.72
N TRP A 163 19.96 21.57 2.05
CA TRP A 163 20.50 21.41 3.39
C TRP A 163 21.46 22.50 3.84
N SER A 164 21.97 23.34 2.92
CA SER A 164 22.90 24.42 3.29
C SER A 164 22.35 25.32 4.39
N ASN A 165 21.06 25.58 4.35
CA ASN A 165 20.35 26.49 5.27
C ASN A 165 19.50 25.76 6.34
N MET A 166 19.55 24.43 6.39
CA MET A 166 18.78 23.62 7.35
C MET A 166 19.63 23.26 8.57
N ASN A 167 19.02 23.24 9.75
CA ASN A 167 19.60 22.61 10.93
C ASN A 167 19.42 21.08 10.85
N GLU A 168 19.96 20.34 11.81
CA GLU A 168 19.97 18.87 11.84
C GLU A 168 18.53 18.31 11.91
N GLU A 169 17.69 18.91 12.76
CA GLU A 169 16.31 18.47 12.89
C GLU A 169 15.50 18.71 11.60
N GLU A 170 15.70 19.85 10.95
CA GLU A 170 15.08 20.14 9.66
C GLU A 170 15.52 19.17 8.57
N ILE A 171 16.79 18.76 8.59
CA ILE A 171 17.30 17.73 7.67
C ILE A 171 16.60 16.39 7.94
N LEU A 172 16.53 15.97 9.19
CA LEU A 172 15.87 14.71 9.56
C LEU A 172 14.38 14.72 9.19
N ARG A 173 13.67 15.83 9.36
CA ARG A 173 12.28 15.99 8.94
C ARG A 173 12.12 15.96 7.41
N SER A 174 12.95 16.71 6.70
CA SER A 174 12.89 16.79 5.23
C SER A 174 13.20 15.45 4.55
N THR A 175 13.93 14.58 5.21
CA THR A 175 14.29 13.25 4.71
C THR A 175 13.38 12.13 5.21
N GLY A 176 12.35 12.44 6.00
CA GLY A 176 11.43 11.45 6.55
C GLY A 176 12.06 10.57 7.65
N LEU A 177 13.12 11.06 8.31
CA LEU A 177 13.78 10.36 9.42
C LEU A 177 13.15 10.70 10.78
N ILE A 178 12.32 11.75 10.82
CA ILE A 178 11.34 12.03 11.87
C ILE A 178 9.97 11.96 11.24
N LEU A 179 9.10 11.10 11.75
CA LEU A 179 7.74 10.89 11.28
C LEU A 179 6.77 10.81 12.46
N ALA A 180 5.49 11.03 12.19
CA ALA A 180 4.43 10.68 13.12
C ALA A 180 4.06 9.19 12.96
N ASP A 181 3.92 8.50 14.05
CA ASP A 181 3.41 7.13 14.08
C ASP A 181 1.95 7.13 13.62
N PRO A 182 1.59 6.36 12.58
CA PRO A 182 0.25 6.39 11.98
C PRO A 182 -0.86 5.88 12.92
N ASP A 183 -0.51 5.06 13.91
CA ASP A 183 -1.49 4.48 14.84
C ASP A 183 -1.73 5.39 16.04
N THR A 184 -0.68 6.04 16.54
CA THR A 184 -0.74 6.87 17.77
C THR A 184 -0.71 8.36 17.49
N GLY A 185 -0.27 8.80 16.32
CA GLY A 185 -0.04 10.20 15.98
C GLY A 185 1.17 10.84 16.67
N GLN A 186 1.93 10.09 17.49
CA GLN A 186 3.10 10.60 18.17
C GLN A 186 4.30 10.71 17.24
N GLU A 187 4.99 11.83 17.27
CA GLU A 187 6.25 12.01 16.52
C GLU A 187 7.41 11.28 17.21
N GLY A 188 8.34 10.78 16.39
CA GLY A 188 9.56 10.19 16.86
C GLY A 188 10.55 9.93 15.73
N ILE A 189 11.76 9.51 16.09
CA ILE A 189 12.76 9.09 15.11
C ILE A 189 12.40 7.74 14.53
N THR A 190 12.69 7.55 13.23
CA THR A 190 12.45 6.28 12.54
C THR A 190 13.59 5.30 12.77
N LEU A 191 13.34 4.00 12.50
CA LEU A 191 14.43 3.02 12.49
C LEU A 191 15.53 3.40 11.50
N ALA A 192 15.17 3.97 10.34
CA ALA A 192 16.17 4.49 9.39
C ALA A 192 17.08 5.54 10.02
N ALA A 193 16.53 6.47 10.81
CA ALA A 193 17.33 7.47 11.52
C ALA A 193 18.31 6.82 12.50
N ILE A 194 17.86 5.80 13.23
CA ILE A 194 18.69 5.05 14.20
C ILE A 194 19.82 4.32 13.47
N LEU A 195 19.52 3.63 12.38
CA LEU A 195 20.53 2.87 11.62
C LEU A 195 21.56 3.77 10.93
N LEU A 196 21.17 4.97 10.48
CA LEU A 196 22.05 5.89 9.77
C LEU A 196 22.85 6.80 10.72
N PHE A 197 22.24 7.21 11.81
CA PHE A 197 22.74 8.29 12.66
C PHE A 197 22.68 7.97 14.16
N GLY A 198 22.29 6.75 14.56
CA GLY A 198 22.26 6.35 15.95
C GLY A 198 23.68 6.31 16.55
N LYS A 199 23.80 6.69 17.83
CA LYS A 199 25.02 6.43 18.60
C LYS A 199 25.22 4.92 18.75
N ASP A 200 26.46 4.46 18.86
CA ASP A 200 26.78 3.02 18.99
C ASP A 200 25.97 2.34 20.10
N GLN A 201 25.78 3.00 21.22
CA GLN A 201 24.95 2.50 22.34
C GLN A 201 23.47 2.34 21.97
N THR A 202 22.97 3.19 21.08
CA THR A 202 21.56 3.14 20.61
C THR A 202 21.35 2.02 19.61
N ILE A 203 22.35 1.74 18.78
CA ILE A 203 22.28 0.69 17.75
C ILE A 203 22.38 -0.71 18.37
N MET A 204 23.10 -0.83 19.51
CA MET A 204 23.34 -2.10 20.20
C MET A 204 22.28 -2.45 21.25
N SER A 205 21.34 -1.58 21.53
CA SER A 205 20.25 -1.76 22.50
C SER A 205 18.97 -2.26 21.84
#